data_d76488655dd22a8ac28064b2edbe4731
#
_entry.id   d76488655dd22a8ac28064b2edbe4731
#
_cell.length_a   1.000
_cell.length_b   1.000
_cell.length_c   1.000
_cell.angle_alpha   90.00
_cell.angle_beta   90.00
_cell.angle_gamma   90.00
#
_symmetry.space_group_name_H-M   'P 1'
#
loop_
_entity.id
_entity.type
_entity.pdbx_description
1 polymer ?
#
loop_
_entity_poly.entity_id
_entity_poly.type
_entity_poly.pdbx_seq_one_letter_code
_entity_poly.pdbx_strand_id
1 'polypeptide(L)'
;TKLFASFTIVCLLLTSYKNETETKTEEHTEETTNEVALTKAQFETVGVLTGSVEMKNLNTVIKANGYTTVPPQNSANISTLIGGVVKDIFVLEGTFVAKGKTLATIQNLDIVEMQEEYNSAIANIEYLQLEYDRQKTLTDENVNARKIFQEIKSKLAVENARAQAAKTKLQTLNVGTKITSSVIPIVSPISGYVSKINITKGAYAATGTSLFEVVDNSQMHLDLNVYEKDLGNISIGQEVDFVLTNQSNKSIKGKIFGINKSFSNESKTVAVHAKINPNDAKDLISGMYVSANINITNATVQALPKDAIVKDGDKYFIFIQEEHHEEPKKAEEKVKDGEKKEADEEEEHDEVHFQAVEVITGTTDL
;
A
#
# COMPACT_ATOMS: atom_id res chain seq x y z
N THR A 1 41.91 35.78 -0.81
CA THR A 1 43.24 35.58 -0.25
C THR A 1 43.59 34.11 -0.22
N LYS A 2 44.30 33.66 -1.24
CA LYS A 2 45.64 33.05 -1.24
C LYS A 2 45.86 31.93 -0.20
N LEU A 3 46.16 30.68 -0.57
CA LEU A 3 47.51 30.24 -0.90
C LEU A 3 47.53 28.89 -1.64
N PHE A 4 48.30 28.85 -2.70
CA PHE A 4 48.86 27.73 -3.45
C PHE A 4 49.87 26.95 -2.59
N ALA A 5 49.93 25.61 -2.75
CA ALA A 5 51.20 24.88 -2.63
C ALA A 5 51.17 23.64 -3.53
N SER A 6 51.93 23.79 -4.59
CA SER A 6 52.48 22.81 -5.52
C SER A 6 53.44 21.87 -4.79
N PHE A 7 53.46 20.56 -5.08
CA PHE A 7 54.61 19.71 -4.81
C PHE A 7 54.86 18.78 -6.00
N THR A 8 56.07 18.95 -6.51
CA THR A 8 56.62 18.50 -7.79
C THR A 8 57.27 17.12 -7.66
N ILE A 9 57.11 16.34 -8.70
CA ILE A 9 57.70 15.07 -9.10
C ILE A 9 59.24 15.06 -8.95
N VAL A 10 59.80 13.90 -8.52
CA VAL A 10 61.17 13.48 -8.86
C VAL A 10 61.12 12.02 -9.37
N CYS A 11 61.35 11.90 -10.68
CA CYS A 11 61.75 10.68 -11.36
C CYS A 11 63.21 10.35 -11.02
N LEU A 12 63.51 9.12 -10.68
CA LEU A 12 64.86 8.56 -10.72
C LEU A 12 64.85 7.22 -11.46
N LEU A 13 65.41 7.27 -12.65
CA LEU A 13 65.80 6.14 -13.49
C LEU A 13 67.06 5.49 -12.89
N LEU A 14 67.01 4.16 -12.70
CA LEU A 14 68.23 3.36 -12.64
C LEU A 14 68.07 2.16 -13.58
N THR A 15 68.80 2.24 -14.68
CA THR A 15 69.18 1.16 -15.61
C THR A 15 70.31 0.34 -15.00
N SER A 16 70.22 -0.97 -15.03
CA SER A 16 71.34 -1.93 -15.17
C SER A 16 70.85 -3.32 -14.83
N TYR A 17 71.05 -4.38 -15.47
CA TYR A 17 72.02 -5.02 -16.31
C TYR A 17 71.45 -6.44 -16.62
N LYS A 18 71.60 -6.82 -17.82
CA LYS A 18 71.24 -8.09 -18.43
C LYS A 18 72.07 -9.23 -17.85
N ASN A 19 71.44 -10.36 -17.47
CA ASN A 19 72.08 -11.64 -17.52
C ASN A 19 71.04 -12.73 -17.89
N GLU A 20 71.23 -13.33 -19.01
CA GLU A 20 70.50 -14.45 -19.53
C GLU A 20 70.86 -15.72 -18.75
N THR A 21 69.84 -16.37 -18.19
CA THR A 21 69.91 -17.81 -17.93
C THR A 21 68.55 -18.37 -18.29
N GLU A 22 68.50 -19.11 -19.38
CA GLU A 22 67.34 -19.87 -19.81
C GLU A 22 67.02 -20.97 -18.75
N THR A 23 65.92 -20.77 -18.02
CA THR A 23 65.29 -21.88 -17.32
C THR A 23 63.91 -22.03 -17.95
N LYS A 24 63.73 -23.12 -18.65
CA LYS A 24 62.42 -23.60 -19.11
C LYS A 24 61.54 -23.79 -17.88
N THR A 25 60.64 -22.86 -17.67
CA THR A 25 59.49 -23.09 -16.81
C THR A 25 58.42 -23.77 -17.66
N GLU A 26 58.21 -25.05 -17.42
CA GLU A 26 57.05 -25.75 -17.90
C GLU A 26 55.84 -25.04 -17.25
N GLU A 27 55.03 -24.36 -18.06
CA GLU A 27 53.70 -23.94 -17.71
C GLU A 27 52.83 -25.21 -17.47
N HIS A 28 52.74 -25.64 -16.21
CA HIS A 28 51.64 -26.49 -15.82
C HIS A 28 50.37 -25.65 -15.92
N THR A 29 49.70 -25.76 -17.03
CA THR A 29 48.29 -25.44 -17.13
C THR A 29 47.58 -26.37 -16.14
N GLU A 30 47.26 -25.92 -14.94
CA GLU A 30 46.27 -26.60 -14.12
C GLU A 30 44.96 -26.55 -14.89
N GLU A 31 44.67 -27.61 -15.65
CA GLU A 31 43.30 -27.93 -16.01
C GLU A 31 42.55 -28.13 -14.69
N THR A 32 41.74 -27.15 -14.29
CA THR A 32 40.78 -27.34 -13.21
C THR A 32 39.82 -28.42 -13.65
N THR A 33 40.13 -29.68 -13.31
CA THR A 33 39.19 -30.78 -13.48
C THR A 33 38.00 -30.49 -12.56
N ASN A 34 36.85 -30.15 -13.16
CA ASN A 34 35.56 -29.98 -12.45
C ASN A 34 34.99 -31.34 -11.99
N GLU A 35 35.84 -32.36 -11.88
CA GLU A 35 35.48 -33.72 -11.53
C GLU A 35 36.05 -34.09 -10.16
N VAL A 36 35.24 -34.73 -9.32
CA VAL A 36 35.59 -35.24 -8.01
C VAL A 36 35.30 -36.77 -8.01
N ALA A 37 36.32 -37.58 -7.82
CA ALA A 37 36.18 -39.01 -7.65
C ALA A 37 36.25 -39.39 -6.16
N LEU A 38 35.33 -40.20 -5.70
CA LEU A 38 35.31 -40.76 -4.35
C LEU A 38 35.30 -42.27 -4.41
N THR A 39 36.15 -42.91 -3.63
CA THR A 39 36.05 -44.38 -3.49
C THR A 39 34.74 -44.73 -2.77
N LYS A 40 34.16 -45.87 -3.03
CA LYS A 40 32.90 -46.34 -2.45
C LYS A 40 32.93 -46.31 -0.92
N ALA A 41 34.06 -46.62 -0.31
CA ALA A 41 34.26 -46.55 1.13
C ALA A 41 34.23 -45.09 1.66
N GLN A 42 34.80 -44.15 0.90
CA GLN A 42 34.73 -42.69 1.24
C GLN A 42 33.31 -42.17 1.09
N PHE A 43 32.61 -42.55 -0.01
CA PHE A 43 31.23 -42.17 -0.26
C PHE A 43 30.29 -42.58 0.91
N GLU A 44 30.40 -43.84 1.36
CA GLU A 44 29.60 -44.34 2.48
C GLU A 44 29.98 -43.69 3.82
N THR A 45 31.27 -43.42 4.04
CA THR A 45 31.77 -42.86 5.32
C THR A 45 31.36 -41.40 5.47
N VAL A 46 31.34 -40.63 4.36
CA VAL A 46 30.96 -39.21 4.36
C VAL A 46 29.44 -39.05 4.42
N GLY A 47 28.66 -40.09 4.06
CA GLY A 47 27.20 -40.07 4.11
C GLY A 47 26.58 -39.21 3.04
N VAL A 48 27.19 -39.16 1.86
CA VAL A 48 26.64 -38.43 0.70
C VAL A 48 25.33 -39.10 0.25
N LEU A 49 24.30 -38.30 0.11
CA LEU A 49 22.98 -38.73 -0.41
C LEU A 49 22.80 -38.19 -1.81
N THR A 50 22.44 -39.08 -2.72
CA THR A 50 22.06 -38.69 -4.09
C THR A 50 20.55 -38.53 -4.19
N GLY A 51 20.10 -37.60 -5.02
CA GLY A 51 18.67 -37.33 -5.25
C GLY A 51 18.43 -36.72 -6.63
N SER A 52 17.19 -36.60 -6.99
CA SER A 52 16.79 -35.95 -8.25
C SER A 52 16.27 -34.52 -8.00
N VAL A 53 16.36 -33.70 -9.03
CA VAL A 53 15.71 -32.36 -9.03
C VAL A 53 14.20 -32.55 -8.97
N GLU A 54 13.59 -31.99 -7.93
CA GLU A 54 12.14 -32.06 -7.74
C GLU A 54 11.45 -30.76 -8.19
N MET A 55 10.26 -30.91 -8.76
CA MET A 55 9.40 -29.76 -9.03
C MET A 55 8.65 -29.40 -7.76
N LYS A 56 8.95 -28.23 -7.19
CA LYS A 56 8.27 -27.72 -5.98
C LYS A 56 7.55 -26.42 -6.26
N ASN A 57 6.40 -26.26 -5.63
CA ASN A 57 5.68 -24.98 -5.59
C ASN A 57 6.32 -24.12 -4.51
N LEU A 58 7.14 -23.13 -4.88
CA LEU A 58 7.68 -22.17 -3.94
C LEU A 58 6.65 -21.07 -3.72
N ASN A 59 6.20 -20.95 -2.47
CA ASN A 59 5.38 -19.84 -2.03
C ASN A 59 6.29 -18.64 -1.75
N THR A 60 6.59 -17.87 -2.76
CA THR A 60 7.34 -16.63 -2.57
C THR A 60 6.41 -15.55 -2.05
N VAL A 61 6.82 -14.89 -0.96
CA VAL A 61 6.08 -13.78 -0.36
C VAL A 61 6.89 -12.49 -0.41
N ILE A 62 6.22 -11.39 -0.71
CA ILE A 62 6.79 -10.05 -0.53
C ILE A 62 6.35 -9.53 0.82
N LYS A 63 7.31 -9.20 1.67
CA LYS A 63 7.06 -8.57 2.97
C LYS A 63 6.82 -7.07 2.76
N ALA A 64 5.69 -6.58 3.22
CA ALA A 64 5.32 -5.18 3.18
C ALA A 64 4.83 -4.72 4.55
N ASN A 65 5.14 -3.49 4.91
CA ASN A 65 4.58 -2.85 6.10
C ASN A 65 3.56 -1.80 5.67
N GLY A 66 2.61 -1.53 6.54
CA GLY A 66 1.59 -0.54 6.26
C GLY A 66 0.72 -0.24 7.46
N TYR A 67 -0.47 0.24 7.18
CA TYR A 67 -1.45 0.57 8.21
C TYR A 67 -2.88 0.32 7.71
N THR A 68 -3.78 0.15 8.67
CA THR A 68 -5.21 0.10 8.40
C THR A 68 -5.72 1.51 8.16
N THR A 69 -6.59 1.70 7.18
CA THR A 69 -7.20 3.00 6.89
C THR A 69 -8.64 2.83 6.42
N VAL A 70 -9.35 3.94 6.31
CA VAL A 70 -10.69 3.97 5.71
C VAL A 70 -10.66 4.81 4.45
N PRO A 71 -11.51 4.51 3.44
CA PRO A 71 -11.64 5.36 2.27
C PRO A 71 -12.05 6.79 2.67
N PRO A 72 -11.64 7.84 1.91
CA PRO A 72 -12.00 9.22 2.23
C PRO A 72 -13.49 9.48 2.38
N GLN A 73 -14.36 8.74 1.66
CA GLN A 73 -15.81 8.83 1.78
C GLN A 73 -16.36 8.28 3.09
N ASN A 74 -15.57 7.51 3.83
CA ASN A 74 -15.90 6.92 5.13
C ASN A 74 -15.29 7.70 6.31
N SER A 75 -14.66 8.87 6.04
CA SER A 75 -14.19 9.82 7.03
C SER A 75 -14.80 11.19 6.76
N ALA A 76 -15.25 11.87 7.78
CA ALA A 76 -15.83 13.20 7.69
C ALA A 76 -15.21 14.15 8.70
N ASN A 77 -14.57 15.20 8.19
CA ASN A 77 -14.19 16.38 8.95
C ASN A 77 -15.37 17.37 8.98
N ILE A 78 -15.96 17.54 10.14
CA ILE A 78 -17.15 18.36 10.34
C ILE A 78 -16.72 19.75 10.77
N SER A 79 -17.02 20.75 9.95
CA SER A 79 -16.75 22.16 10.21
C SER A 79 -18.05 22.96 10.24
N THR A 80 -17.99 24.19 10.73
CA THR A 80 -19.10 25.13 10.67
C THR A 80 -19.00 26.06 9.46
N LEU A 81 -20.16 26.36 8.84
CA LEU A 81 -20.27 27.31 7.73
C LEU A 81 -20.36 28.75 8.20
N ILE A 82 -20.73 28.98 9.46
CA ILE A 82 -20.84 30.30 10.09
C ILE A 82 -20.23 30.22 11.50
N GLY A 83 -19.46 31.21 11.88
CA GLY A 83 -18.83 31.26 13.21
C GLY A 83 -19.83 31.45 14.33
N GLY A 84 -19.40 31.15 15.57
CA GLY A 84 -20.23 31.38 16.75
C GLY A 84 -19.64 30.71 17.99
N VAL A 85 -20.31 30.92 19.15
CA VAL A 85 -19.88 30.37 20.43
C VAL A 85 -20.45 28.96 20.60
N VAL A 86 -19.61 27.98 20.93
CA VAL A 86 -20.04 26.61 21.23
C VAL A 86 -20.89 26.61 22.51
N LYS A 87 -22.18 26.29 22.35
CA LYS A 87 -23.13 26.28 23.45
C LYS A 87 -23.10 24.96 24.20
N ASP A 88 -23.35 23.87 23.52
CA ASP A 88 -23.38 22.53 24.11
C ASP A 88 -22.71 21.51 23.18
N ILE A 89 -22.11 20.47 23.77
CA ILE A 89 -21.52 19.30 23.07
C ILE A 89 -22.24 18.06 23.61
N PHE A 90 -22.76 17.21 22.72
CA PHE A 90 -23.64 16.08 23.06
C PHE A 90 -22.97 14.72 22.90
N VAL A 91 -21.72 14.67 22.48
CA VAL A 91 -20.99 13.45 22.17
C VAL A 91 -19.64 13.43 22.85
N LEU A 92 -19.09 12.23 23.00
CA LEU A 92 -17.73 12.00 23.47
C LEU A 92 -16.93 11.26 22.40
N GLU A 93 -15.60 11.40 22.45
CA GLU A 93 -14.73 10.59 21.59
C GLU A 93 -14.95 9.10 21.84
N GLY A 94 -14.89 8.30 20.76
CA GLY A 94 -15.18 6.86 20.80
C GLY A 94 -16.67 6.49 20.75
N THR A 95 -17.62 7.45 20.83
CA THR A 95 -19.06 7.13 20.75
C THR A 95 -19.51 6.99 19.30
N PHE A 96 -20.42 6.03 19.05
CA PHE A 96 -21.08 5.88 17.76
C PHE A 96 -22.19 6.94 17.58
N VAL A 97 -22.21 7.54 16.40
CA VAL A 97 -23.22 8.51 15.98
C VAL A 97 -23.84 8.10 14.63
N ALA A 98 -25.16 8.25 14.51
CA ALA A 98 -25.85 8.04 13.25
C ALA A 98 -25.79 9.32 12.40
N LYS A 99 -25.86 9.17 11.08
CA LYS A 99 -26.02 10.28 10.15
C LYS A 99 -27.18 11.18 10.55
N GLY A 100 -26.96 12.51 10.58
CA GLY A 100 -27.95 13.51 10.97
C GLY A 100 -28.05 13.74 12.50
N LYS A 101 -27.32 12.98 13.33
CA LYS A 101 -27.30 13.23 14.78
C LYS A 101 -26.58 14.53 15.10
N THR A 102 -27.18 15.36 15.96
CA THR A 102 -26.55 16.58 16.45
C THR A 102 -25.40 16.23 17.40
N LEU A 103 -24.22 16.76 17.10
CA LEU A 103 -22.97 16.56 17.83
C LEU A 103 -22.74 17.72 18.83
N ALA A 104 -23.02 18.94 18.39
CA ALA A 104 -22.92 20.13 19.19
C ALA A 104 -23.91 21.19 18.72
N THR A 105 -24.03 22.26 19.48
CA THR A 105 -24.76 23.47 19.10
C THR A 105 -23.84 24.68 19.19
N ILE A 106 -23.95 25.55 18.17
CA ILE A 106 -23.24 26.84 18.12
C ILE A 106 -24.27 27.97 18.22
N GLN A 107 -24.02 28.96 19.02
CA GLN A 107 -24.84 30.15 19.15
C GLN A 107 -24.27 31.28 18.26
N ASN A 108 -25.13 31.82 17.38
CA ASN A 108 -24.83 32.97 16.53
C ASN A 108 -26.07 33.85 16.40
N LEU A 109 -25.93 35.18 16.61
CA LEU A 109 -27.05 36.14 16.56
C LEU A 109 -27.49 36.44 15.13
N ASP A 110 -26.60 36.28 14.11
CA ASP A 110 -26.94 36.48 12.69
C ASP A 110 -28.08 35.58 12.24
N ILE A 111 -28.31 34.47 12.93
CA ILE A 111 -29.44 33.56 12.68
C ILE A 111 -30.78 34.27 12.91
N VAL A 112 -30.86 35.07 13.96
CA VAL A 112 -32.09 35.82 14.28
C VAL A 112 -32.39 36.82 13.16
N GLU A 113 -31.36 37.51 12.66
CA GLU A 113 -31.49 38.47 11.56
C GLU A 113 -31.94 37.77 10.26
N MET A 114 -31.38 36.59 9.93
CA MET A 114 -31.80 35.79 8.76
C MET A 114 -33.26 35.32 8.89
N GLN A 115 -33.70 34.95 10.08
CA GLN A 115 -35.08 34.55 10.37
C GLN A 115 -36.03 35.76 10.30
N GLU A 116 -35.63 36.94 10.77
CA GLU A 116 -36.38 38.18 10.62
C GLU A 116 -36.53 38.58 9.16
N GLU A 117 -35.44 38.54 8.39
CA GLU A 117 -35.47 38.78 6.93
C GLU A 117 -36.49 37.90 6.21
N TYR A 118 -36.48 36.59 6.54
CA TYR A 118 -37.43 35.63 5.94
C TYR A 118 -38.88 35.98 6.34
N ASN A 119 -39.15 36.19 7.63
CA ASN A 119 -40.52 36.44 8.12
C ASN A 119 -41.08 37.80 7.64
N SER A 120 -40.21 38.82 7.52
CA SER A 120 -40.59 40.12 6.96
C SER A 120 -40.95 40.01 5.48
N ALA A 121 -40.14 39.27 4.72
CA ALA A 121 -40.45 39.00 3.29
C ALA A 121 -41.76 38.23 3.13
N ILE A 122 -42.05 37.23 3.98
CA ILE A 122 -43.33 36.50 3.95
C ILE A 122 -44.52 37.41 4.22
N ALA A 123 -44.43 38.28 5.21
CA ALA A 123 -45.49 39.24 5.52
C ALA A 123 -45.75 40.20 4.35
N ASN A 124 -44.67 40.70 3.70
CA ASN A 124 -44.78 41.51 2.48
C ASN A 124 -45.38 40.75 1.32
N ILE A 125 -45.05 39.49 1.13
CA ILE A 125 -45.61 38.60 0.08
C ILE A 125 -47.13 38.49 0.27
N GLU A 126 -47.60 38.25 1.51
CA GLU A 126 -49.00 38.09 1.81
C GLU A 126 -49.77 39.38 1.40
N TYR A 127 -49.27 40.53 1.80
CA TYR A 127 -49.85 41.83 1.41
C TYR A 127 -49.84 42.03 -0.12
N LEU A 128 -48.68 41.85 -0.78
CA LEU A 128 -48.52 42.04 -2.19
C LEU A 128 -49.32 41.02 -3.06
N GLN A 129 -49.57 39.81 -2.53
CA GLN A 129 -50.40 38.83 -3.20
C GLN A 129 -51.86 39.30 -3.27
N LEU A 130 -52.39 39.81 -2.13
CA LEU A 130 -53.74 40.36 -2.10
C LEU A 130 -53.90 41.57 -3.07
N GLU A 131 -52.87 42.43 -3.11
CA GLU A 131 -52.85 43.58 -4.00
C GLU A 131 -52.72 43.14 -5.48
N TYR A 132 -51.89 42.14 -5.76
CA TYR A 132 -51.75 41.57 -7.11
C TYR A 132 -53.09 41.02 -7.63
N ASP A 133 -53.80 40.25 -6.79
CA ASP A 133 -55.09 39.68 -7.17
C ASP A 133 -56.13 40.77 -7.42
N ARG A 134 -56.18 41.83 -6.59
CA ARG A 134 -57.04 43.01 -6.79
C ARG A 134 -56.72 43.74 -8.10
N GLN A 135 -55.44 44.05 -8.33
CA GLN A 135 -55.01 44.79 -9.53
C GLN A 135 -55.19 43.96 -10.81
N LYS A 136 -55.08 42.65 -10.70
CA LYS A 136 -55.36 41.74 -11.83
C LYS A 136 -56.82 41.84 -12.26
N THR A 137 -57.77 41.72 -11.30
CA THR A 137 -59.20 41.84 -11.58
C THR A 137 -59.54 43.21 -12.22
N LEU A 138 -59.03 44.32 -11.64
CA LEU A 138 -59.25 45.65 -12.19
C LEU A 138 -58.66 45.87 -13.58
N THR A 139 -57.53 45.23 -13.88
CA THR A 139 -56.90 45.31 -15.21
C THR A 139 -57.65 44.46 -16.22
N ASP A 140 -58.17 43.30 -15.85
CA ASP A 140 -59.00 42.43 -16.71
C ASP A 140 -60.32 43.09 -17.07
N GLU A 141 -60.89 43.98 -16.19
CA GLU A 141 -62.07 44.79 -16.42
C GLU A 141 -61.76 46.12 -17.10
N ASN A 142 -60.52 46.40 -17.53
CA ASN A 142 -60.04 47.64 -18.12
C ASN A 142 -60.26 48.92 -17.31
N VAL A 143 -60.33 48.75 -15.95
CA VAL A 143 -60.57 49.90 -15.04
C VAL A 143 -59.28 50.58 -14.63
N ASN A 144 -58.12 49.86 -14.68
CA ASN A 144 -56.86 50.38 -14.19
C ASN A 144 -55.73 50.34 -15.24
N ALA A 145 -54.69 51.20 -15.04
CA ALA A 145 -53.53 51.26 -15.91
C ALA A 145 -52.68 50.00 -15.79
N ARG A 146 -52.35 49.35 -16.88
CA ARG A 146 -51.44 48.16 -16.91
C ARG A 146 -50.12 48.35 -16.15
N LYS A 147 -49.64 49.60 -16.06
CA LYS A 147 -48.41 49.97 -15.35
C LYS A 147 -48.47 49.58 -13.87
N ILE A 148 -49.60 49.84 -13.18
CA ILE A 148 -49.76 49.53 -11.75
C ILE A 148 -49.75 48.02 -11.52
N PHE A 149 -50.44 47.26 -12.36
CA PHE A 149 -50.42 45.80 -12.29
C PHE A 149 -48.99 45.24 -12.48
N GLN A 150 -48.25 45.77 -13.48
CA GLN A 150 -46.87 45.37 -13.74
C GLN A 150 -45.95 45.70 -12.54
N GLU A 151 -46.13 46.83 -11.90
CA GLU A 151 -45.37 47.27 -10.73
C GLU A 151 -45.59 46.32 -9.53
N ILE A 152 -46.86 46.02 -9.22
CA ILE A 152 -47.19 45.09 -8.11
C ILE A 152 -46.68 43.70 -8.43
N LYS A 153 -46.81 43.21 -9.65
CA LYS A 153 -46.26 41.94 -10.11
C LYS A 153 -44.73 41.87 -9.89
N SER A 154 -44.03 42.95 -10.23
CA SER A 154 -42.58 43.03 -10.06
C SER A 154 -42.20 43.03 -8.56
N LYS A 155 -42.90 43.82 -7.73
CA LYS A 155 -42.66 43.87 -6.27
C LYS A 155 -42.90 42.50 -5.63
N LEU A 156 -43.96 41.80 -5.99
CA LEU A 156 -44.26 40.46 -5.52
C LEU A 156 -43.15 39.47 -5.91
N ALA A 157 -42.65 39.54 -7.14
CA ALA A 157 -41.56 38.69 -7.62
C ALA A 157 -40.24 38.92 -6.82
N VAL A 158 -39.94 40.20 -6.51
CA VAL A 158 -38.76 40.57 -5.71
C VAL A 158 -38.84 40.01 -4.30
N GLU A 159 -39.99 40.18 -3.59
CA GLU A 159 -40.15 39.66 -2.22
C GLU A 159 -40.16 38.12 -2.20
N ASN A 160 -40.73 37.43 -3.21
CA ASN A 160 -40.61 35.98 -3.33
C ASN A 160 -39.16 35.54 -3.48
N ALA A 161 -38.37 36.23 -4.30
CA ALA A 161 -36.94 35.92 -4.44
C ALA A 161 -36.17 36.13 -3.13
N ARG A 162 -36.50 37.21 -2.38
CA ARG A 162 -35.89 37.52 -1.09
C ARG A 162 -36.22 36.44 -0.03
N ALA A 163 -37.50 36.08 0.09
CA ALA A 163 -37.93 35.02 0.98
C ALA A 163 -37.24 33.68 0.66
N GLN A 164 -37.17 33.33 -0.64
CA GLN A 164 -36.52 32.10 -1.08
C GLN A 164 -35.00 32.10 -0.74
N ALA A 165 -34.32 33.23 -0.96
CA ALA A 165 -32.90 33.36 -0.62
C ALA A 165 -32.64 33.20 0.91
N ALA A 166 -33.43 33.89 1.76
CA ALA A 166 -33.33 33.78 3.20
C ALA A 166 -33.65 32.35 3.69
N LYS A 167 -34.69 31.73 3.09
CA LYS A 167 -35.01 30.31 3.39
C LYS A 167 -33.88 29.36 3.06
N THR A 168 -33.25 29.53 1.88
CA THR A 168 -32.12 28.68 1.47
C THR A 168 -30.93 28.84 2.41
N LYS A 169 -30.60 30.06 2.85
CA LYS A 169 -29.54 30.29 3.84
C LYS A 169 -29.83 29.53 5.15
N LEU A 170 -31.04 29.65 5.69
CA LEU A 170 -31.43 28.96 6.92
C LEU A 170 -31.43 27.43 6.77
N GLN A 171 -31.92 26.90 5.64
CA GLN A 171 -31.90 25.47 5.35
C GLN A 171 -30.47 24.90 5.29
N THR A 172 -29.54 25.64 4.66
CA THR A 172 -28.13 25.24 4.57
C THR A 172 -27.48 25.13 5.96
N LEU A 173 -27.96 25.90 6.93
CA LEU A 173 -27.51 25.87 8.32
C LEU A 173 -28.28 24.85 9.19
N ASN A 174 -29.22 24.11 8.61
CA ASN A 174 -30.14 23.21 9.33
C ASN A 174 -30.98 23.95 10.40
N VAL A 175 -31.32 25.21 10.14
CA VAL A 175 -32.11 26.04 11.06
C VAL A 175 -33.49 26.27 10.48
N GLY A 176 -34.50 26.25 11.36
CA GLY A 176 -35.87 26.54 10.99
C GLY A 176 -36.11 28.04 10.71
N THR A 177 -37.20 28.32 9.97
CA THR A 177 -37.57 29.69 9.58
C THR A 177 -38.24 30.50 10.69
N LYS A 178 -38.71 29.86 11.78
CA LYS A 178 -39.33 30.56 12.92
C LYS A 178 -38.26 31.15 13.85
N ILE A 179 -38.49 32.36 14.34
CA ILE A 179 -37.61 33.00 15.31
C ILE A 179 -37.82 32.32 16.67
N THR A 180 -37.07 31.24 16.92
CA THR A 180 -37.17 30.46 18.14
C THR A 180 -35.85 30.36 18.92
N SER A 181 -34.72 30.45 18.20
CA SER A 181 -33.41 30.25 18.82
C SER A 181 -32.29 30.78 17.88
N SER A 182 -31.24 31.35 18.50
CA SER A 182 -29.98 31.74 17.82
C SER A 182 -28.99 30.60 17.73
N VAL A 183 -29.47 29.32 17.72
CA VAL A 183 -28.64 28.16 17.87
C VAL A 183 -28.62 27.34 16.57
N ILE A 184 -27.44 26.98 16.12
CA ILE A 184 -27.16 26.18 14.95
C ILE A 184 -26.78 24.77 15.38
N PRO A 185 -27.47 23.70 14.95
CA PRO A 185 -27.05 22.34 15.22
C PRO A 185 -25.92 21.94 14.27
N ILE A 186 -24.85 21.41 14.81
CA ILE A 186 -23.77 20.77 14.06
C ILE A 186 -24.09 19.29 14.02
N VAL A 187 -24.36 18.76 12.82
CA VAL A 187 -24.82 17.38 12.61
C VAL A 187 -23.76 16.55 11.90
N SER A 188 -23.74 15.24 12.18
CA SER A 188 -22.87 14.31 11.48
C SER A 188 -23.38 14.04 10.05
N PRO A 189 -22.57 14.19 9.00
CA PRO A 189 -22.95 13.86 7.63
C PRO A 189 -22.93 12.35 7.35
N ILE A 190 -22.25 11.55 8.17
CA ILE A 190 -22.12 10.09 8.05
C ILE A 190 -22.46 9.41 9.38
N SER A 191 -22.75 8.11 9.33
CA SER A 191 -22.77 7.27 10.53
C SER A 191 -21.36 6.75 10.81
N GLY A 192 -20.94 6.74 12.07
CA GLY A 192 -19.58 6.31 12.43
C GLY A 192 -19.24 6.62 13.87
N TYR A 193 -17.99 6.49 14.22
CA TYR A 193 -17.46 6.80 15.54
C TYR A 193 -16.80 8.18 15.56
N VAL A 194 -17.04 8.95 16.62
CA VAL A 194 -16.36 10.23 16.85
C VAL A 194 -14.90 9.93 17.16
N SER A 195 -14.02 10.22 16.22
CA SER A 195 -12.57 10.01 16.37
C SER A 195 -11.92 11.12 17.17
N LYS A 196 -12.35 12.37 16.92
CA LYS A 196 -11.75 13.56 17.58
C LYS A 196 -12.76 14.67 17.76
N ILE A 197 -12.60 15.39 18.87
CA ILE A 197 -13.34 16.61 19.20
C ILE A 197 -12.35 17.77 19.36
N ASN A 198 -12.41 18.75 18.44
CA ASN A 198 -11.47 19.88 18.41
C ASN A 198 -12.05 21.17 19.03
N ILE A 199 -13.17 21.07 19.75
CA ILE A 199 -13.86 22.21 20.35
C ILE A 199 -14.12 21.99 21.83
N THR A 200 -14.30 23.10 22.55
CA THR A 200 -14.71 23.11 23.97
C THR A 200 -15.93 24.00 24.14
N LYS A 201 -16.76 23.70 25.14
CA LYS A 201 -17.93 24.52 25.49
C LYS A 201 -17.49 25.95 25.85
N GLY A 202 -18.16 26.95 25.31
CA GLY A 202 -17.86 28.37 25.51
C GLY A 202 -16.78 28.94 24.58
N ALA A 203 -16.06 28.12 23.84
CA ALA A 203 -15.07 28.59 22.84
C ALA A 203 -15.77 29.14 21.59
N TYR A 204 -15.10 30.07 20.92
CA TYR A 204 -15.56 30.56 19.62
C TYR A 204 -15.06 29.65 18.51
N ALA A 205 -15.98 29.08 17.73
CA ALA A 205 -15.70 28.31 16.53
C ALA A 205 -15.73 29.22 15.29
N ALA A 206 -14.60 29.39 14.64
CA ALA A 206 -14.51 30.18 13.41
C ALA A 206 -15.02 29.37 12.21
N THR A 207 -15.48 30.07 11.18
CA THR A 207 -15.90 29.45 9.91
C THR A 207 -14.78 28.61 9.30
N GLY A 208 -15.09 27.37 8.86
CA GLY A 208 -14.16 26.45 8.24
C GLY A 208 -13.26 25.70 9.23
N THR A 209 -13.30 25.99 10.53
CA THR A 209 -12.54 25.23 11.52
C THR A 209 -13.12 23.83 11.66
N SER A 210 -12.26 22.80 11.68
CA SER A 210 -12.66 21.42 11.97
C SER A 210 -13.10 21.30 13.42
N LEU A 211 -14.35 20.92 13.66
CA LEU A 211 -14.95 20.77 14.97
C LEU A 211 -14.93 19.33 15.46
N PHE A 212 -15.25 18.41 14.59
CA PHE A 212 -15.32 16.97 14.84
C PHE A 212 -14.72 16.19 13.68
N GLU A 213 -14.18 15.03 14.00
CA GLU A 213 -13.84 13.99 13.04
C GLU A 213 -14.68 12.75 13.34
N VAL A 214 -15.40 12.25 12.32
CA VAL A 214 -16.21 11.03 12.41
C VAL A 214 -15.72 10.03 11.39
N VAL A 215 -15.46 8.78 11.80
CA VAL A 215 -14.90 7.72 10.98
C VAL A 215 -15.84 6.52 10.98
N ASP A 216 -16.18 6.05 9.78
CA ASP A 216 -16.94 4.83 9.56
C ASP A 216 -15.98 3.67 9.24
N ASN A 217 -15.79 2.76 10.18
CA ASN A 217 -14.90 1.61 10.06
C ASN A 217 -15.47 0.45 9.23
N SER A 218 -16.66 0.59 8.64
CA SER A 218 -17.30 -0.49 7.88
C SER A 218 -16.58 -0.89 6.59
N GLN A 219 -15.77 0.02 6.04
CA GLN A 219 -15.04 -0.15 4.76
C GLN A 219 -13.53 -0.05 4.96
N MET A 220 -13.01 -0.65 6.02
CA MET A 220 -11.57 -0.63 6.26
C MET A 220 -10.77 -1.39 5.20
N HIS A 221 -9.60 -0.89 4.88
CA HIS A 221 -8.63 -1.51 4.00
C HIS A 221 -7.20 -1.30 4.52
N LEU A 222 -6.24 -1.98 3.91
CA LEU A 222 -4.83 -1.81 4.19
C LEU A 222 -4.19 -0.91 3.14
N ASP A 223 -3.35 0.00 3.61
CA ASP A 223 -2.39 0.72 2.79
C ASP A 223 -1.00 0.15 3.08
N LEU A 224 -0.50 -0.65 2.13
CA LEU A 224 0.78 -1.33 2.21
C LEU A 224 1.83 -0.57 1.41
N ASN A 225 2.99 -0.35 2.00
CA ASN A 225 4.13 0.28 1.34
C ASN A 225 5.02 -0.79 0.71
N VAL A 226 5.04 -0.84 -0.62
CA VAL A 226 5.83 -1.80 -1.39
C VAL A 226 6.97 -1.09 -2.09
N TYR A 227 8.17 -1.67 -2.03
CA TYR A 227 9.35 -1.12 -2.70
C TYR A 227 9.27 -1.29 -4.21
N GLU A 228 9.90 -0.35 -4.94
CA GLU A 228 9.93 -0.34 -6.41
C GLU A 228 10.38 -1.65 -7.02
N LYS A 229 11.43 -2.27 -6.47
CA LYS A 229 12.00 -3.53 -6.94
C LYS A 229 11.00 -4.70 -6.93
N ASP A 230 10.00 -4.65 -6.06
CA ASP A 230 9.03 -5.73 -5.82
C ASP A 230 7.72 -5.51 -6.60
N LEU A 231 7.50 -4.31 -7.18
CA LEU A 231 6.26 -3.93 -7.86
C LEU A 231 5.95 -4.79 -9.09
N GLY A 232 6.98 -5.25 -9.81
CA GLY A 232 6.80 -6.10 -11.00
C GLY A 232 6.10 -7.42 -10.70
N ASN A 233 6.15 -7.87 -9.44
CA ASN A 233 5.57 -9.12 -8.98
C ASN A 233 4.21 -8.96 -8.30
N ILE A 234 3.67 -7.72 -8.23
CA ILE A 234 2.40 -7.43 -7.58
C ILE A 234 1.31 -7.18 -8.62
N SER A 235 0.18 -7.84 -8.42
CA SER A 235 -0.99 -7.73 -9.28
C SER A 235 -2.28 -7.60 -8.47
N ILE A 236 -3.27 -6.94 -9.06
CA ILE A 236 -4.61 -6.85 -8.49
C ILE A 236 -5.19 -8.26 -8.39
N GLY A 237 -5.79 -8.56 -7.24
CA GLY A 237 -6.41 -9.86 -6.97
C GLY A 237 -5.53 -10.82 -6.17
N GLN A 238 -4.27 -10.51 -5.90
CA GLN A 238 -3.40 -11.31 -5.04
C GLN A 238 -3.89 -11.31 -3.59
N GLU A 239 -3.69 -12.44 -2.92
CA GLU A 239 -3.99 -12.60 -1.49
C GLU A 239 -2.86 -12.00 -0.65
N VAL A 240 -3.24 -11.41 0.46
CA VAL A 240 -2.36 -10.80 1.44
C VAL A 240 -2.70 -11.37 2.80
N ASP A 241 -1.72 -11.94 3.47
CA ASP A 241 -1.81 -12.34 4.86
C ASP A 241 -1.12 -11.28 5.72
N PHE A 242 -1.82 -10.69 6.67
CA PHE A 242 -1.25 -9.67 7.53
C PHE A 242 -1.51 -9.92 9.01
N VAL A 243 -0.60 -9.42 9.82
CA VAL A 243 -0.69 -9.44 11.28
C VAL A 243 -0.60 -8.02 11.83
N LEU A 244 -1.37 -7.75 12.87
CA LEU A 244 -1.24 -6.51 13.63
C LEU A 244 0.03 -6.58 14.47
N THR A 245 0.81 -5.52 14.49
CA THR A 245 2.09 -5.47 15.25
C THR A 245 1.89 -5.69 16.75
N ASN A 246 0.70 -5.38 17.29
CA ASN A 246 0.34 -5.56 18.68
C ASN A 246 -0.39 -6.88 18.99
N GLN A 247 -0.74 -7.68 17.97
CA GLN A 247 -1.47 -8.95 18.09
C GLN A 247 -0.87 -10.00 17.15
N SER A 248 0.35 -10.42 17.43
CA SER A 248 1.13 -11.33 16.56
C SER A 248 0.51 -12.71 16.31
N ASN A 249 -0.53 -13.09 17.03
CA ASN A 249 -1.10 -14.46 16.97
C ASN A 249 -2.30 -14.61 16.02
N LYS A 250 -2.81 -13.53 15.42
CA LYS A 250 -3.96 -13.60 14.50
C LYS A 250 -3.55 -13.09 13.13
N SER A 251 -3.38 -14.02 12.17
CA SER A 251 -3.26 -13.66 10.77
C SER A 251 -4.63 -13.33 10.19
N ILE A 252 -4.72 -12.22 9.49
CA ILE A 252 -5.92 -11.74 8.84
C ILE A 252 -5.69 -11.76 7.34
N LYS A 253 -6.69 -12.17 6.56
CA LYS A 253 -6.59 -12.26 5.12
C LYS A 253 -7.18 -11.03 4.45
N GLY A 254 -6.49 -10.57 3.41
CA GLY A 254 -6.93 -9.51 2.53
C GLY A 254 -6.71 -9.83 1.06
N LYS A 255 -7.19 -8.96 0.19
CA LYS A 255 -7.00 -9.10 -1.26
C LYS A 255 -6.68 -7.75 -1.88
N ILE A 256 -5.63 -7.68 -2.69
CA ILE A 256 -5.22 -6.45 -3.38
C ILE A 256 -6.32 -6.03 -4.37
N PHE A 257 -6.77 -4.79 -4.27
CA PHE A 257 -7.75 -4.20 -5.20
C PHE A 257 -7.22 -2.97 -5.93
N GLY A 258 -6.13 -2.38 -5.47
CA GLY A 258 -5.56 -1.19 -6.08
C GLY A 258 -4.05 -1.09 -5.88
N ILE A 259 -3.37 -0.55 -6.87
CA ILE A 259 -1.93 -0.24 -6.83
C ILE A 259 -1.78 1.20 -7.29
N ASN A 260 -1.23 2.05 -6.46
CA ASN A 260 -1.01 3.45 -6.78
C ASN A 260 -0.06 3.59 -7.98
N LYS A 261 -0.25 4.65 -8.77
CA LYS A 261 0.60 4.96 -9.92
C LYS A 261 1.56 6.13 -9.65
N SER A 262 1.74 6.46 -8.37
CA SER A 262 2.67 7.49 -7.91
C SER A 262 3.58 6.95 -6.81
N PHE A 263 4.84 7.35 -6.87
CA PHE A 263 5.82 7.06 -5.83
C PHE A 263 5.72 8.04 -4.66
N SER A 264 5.93 7.54 -3.46
CA SER A 264 6.32 8.39 -2.33
C SER A 264 7.83 8.66 -2.45
N ASN A 265 8.22 9.91 -2.71
CA ASN A 265 9.63 10.28 -2.87
C ASN A 265 10.46 10.07 -1.59
N GLU A 266 9.83 10.15 -0.42
CA GLU A 266 10.50 9.99 0.87
C GLU A 266 10.87 8.54 1.17
N SER A 267 9.99 7.60 0.86
CA SER A 267 10.16 6.17 1.21
C SER A 267 10.58 5.28 0.04
N LYS A 268 10.57 5.79 -1.20
CA LYS A 268 10.77 5.03 -2.45
C LYS A 268 9.82 3.82 -2.54
N THR A 269 8.60 4.00 -2.06
CA THR A 269 7.56 2.97 -2.05
C THR A 269 6.35 3.40 -2.85
N VAL A 270 5.56 2.44 -3.28
CA VAL A 270 4.24 2.63 -3.85
C VAL A 270 3.19 2.07 -2.90
N ALA A 271 2.12 2.80 -2.70
CA ALA A 271 1.00 2.33 -1.89
C ALA A 271 0.20 1.27 -2.65
N VAL A 272 0.01 0.13 -2.02
CA VAL A 272 -0.81 -0.98 -2.49
C VAL A 272 -1.98 -1.15 -1.53
N HIS A 273 -3.18 -1.09 -2.08
CA HIS A 273 -4.42 -1.15 -1.31
C HIS A 273 -4.99 -2.55 -1.30
N ALA A 274 -5.19 -3.13 -0.10
CA ALA A 274 -5.78 -4.45 0.06
C ALA A 274 -7.06 -4.38 0.88
N LYS A 275 -8.13 -5.00 0.36
CA LYS A 275 -9.43 -5.09 1.02
C LYS A 275 -9.40 -6.17 2.10
N ILE A 276 -9.92 -5.84 3.28
CA ILE A 276 -10.06 -6.75 4.43
C ILE A 276 -11.46 -7.38 4.39
N ASN A 277 -11.58 -8.64 4.82
CA ASN A 277 -12.89 -9.26 4.98
C ASN A 277 -13.70 -8.53 6.07
N PRO A 278 -15.00 -8.20 5.84
CA PRO A 278 -15.81 -7.42 6.78
C PRO A 278 -15.89 -8.02 8.19
N ASN A 279 -15.83 -9.35 8.30
CA ASN A 279 -15.87 -10.02 9.61
C ASN A 279 -14.61 -9.79 10.44
N ASP A 280 -13.47 -9.65 9.78
CA ASP A 280 -12.18 -9.40 10.43
C ASP A 280 -11.92 -7.90 10.67
N ALA A 281 -12.64 -7.04 9.97
CA ALA A 281 -12.49 -5.58 10.07
C ALA A 281 -13.15 -4.99 11.35
N LYS A 282 -14.04 -5.72 12.03
CA LYS A 282 -14.85 -5.18 13.13
C LYS A 282 -14.04 -4.67 14.32
N ASP A 283 -12.94 -5.34 14.62
CA ASP A 283 -12.06 -5.02 15.76
C ASP A 283 -10.89 -4.12 15.37
N LEU A 284 -10.81 -3.73 14.09
CA LEU A 284 -9.72 -2.89 13.60
C LEU A 284 -10.05 -1.40 13.78
N ILE A 285 -9.01 -0.63 14.09
CA ILE A 285 -9.06 0.82 14.20
C ILE A 285 -8.19 1.41 13.08
N SER A 286 -8.62 2.50 12.47
CA SER A 286 -7.81 3.23 11.47
C SER A 286 -6.49 3.71 12.10
N GLY A 287 -5.38 3.52 11.37
CA GLY A 287 -4.04 3.88 11.83
C GLY A 287 -3.27 2.77 12.54
N MET A 288 -3.81 1.55 12.68
CA MET A 288 -3.06 0.41 13.22
C MET A 288 -1.97 -0.02 12.24
N TYR A 289 -0.73 -0.21 12.76
CA TYR A 289 0.37 -0.74 11.97
C TYR A 289 0.23 -2.23 11.73
N VAL A 290 0.54 -2.64 10.49
CA VAL A 290 0.49 -4.02 10.05
C VAL A 290 1.80 -4.44 9.39
N SER A 291 2.14 -5.72 9.57
CA SER A 291 3.13 -6.42 8.75
C SER A 291 2.39 -7.41 7.86
N ALA A 292 2.60 -7.33 6.57
CA ALA A 292 1.87 -8.11 5.57
C ALA A 292 2.82 -8.93 4.71
N ASN A 293 2.39 -10.13 4.36
CA ASN A 293 3.00 -11.00 3.38
C ASN A 293 2.06 -11.05 2.15
N ILE A 294 2.53 -10.53 1.03
CA ILE A 294 1.80 -10.58 -0.24
C ILE A 294 2.22 -11.85 -0.94
N ASN A 295 1.27 -12.75 -1.20
CA ASN A 295 1.53 -14.01 -1.85
C ASN A 295 1.77 -13.79 -3.35
N ILE A 296 2.98 -14.09 -3.83
CA ILE A 296 3.28 -14.14 -5.26
C ILE A 296 2.80 -15.48 -5.76
N THR A 297 2.24 -15.51 -6.96
CA THR A 297 1.69 -16.72 -7.58
C THR A 297 2.68 -17.87 -7.48
N ASN A 298 2.20 -19.04 -7.04
CA ASN A 298 2.95 -20.28 -6.94
C ASN A 298 3.57 -20.62 -8.30
N ALA A 299 4.86 -20.38 -8.46
CA ALA A 299 5.60 -20.90 -9.59
C ALA A 299 6.09 -22.31 -9.23
N THR A 300 5.69 -23.30 -10.00
CA THR A 300 6.31 -24.62 -9.92
C THR A 300 7.69 -24.50 -10.54
N VAL A 301 8.73 -24.60 -9.72
CA VAL A 301 10.13 -24.46 -10.13
C VAL A 301 10.91 -25.71 -9.80
N GLN A 302 11.99 -25.95 -10.52
CA GLN A 302 12.96 -26.95 -10.16
C GLN A 302 13.64 -26.53 -8.86
N ALA A 303 13.59 -27.36 -7.84
CA ALA A 303 14.16 -27.10 -6.52
C ALA A 303 15.10 -28.22 -6.08
N LEU A 304 16.16 -27.83 -5.41
CA LEU A 304 17.10 -28.71 -4.74
C LEU A 304 17.15 -28.41 -3.26
N PRO A 305 17.46 -29.41 -2.39
CA PRO A 305 17.78 -29.13 -1.00
C PRO A 305 18.94 -28.14 -0.90
N LYS A 306 18.90 -27.29 0.12
CA LYS A 306 19.96 -26.29 0.34
C LYS A 306 21.35 -26.92 0.47
N ASP A 307 21.41 -28.12 1.06
CA ASP A 307 22.64 -28.85 1.30
C ASP A 307 23.25 -29.47 0.03
N ALA A 308 22.48 -29.52 -1.08
CA ALA A 308 22.95 -29.94 -2.39
C ALA A 308 23.67 -28.82 -3.17
N ILE A 309 23.69 -27.59 -2.65
CA ILE A 309 24.30 -26.44 -3.31
C ILE A 309 25.54 -26.02 -2.55
N VAL A 310 26.70 -26.09 -3.20
CA VAL A 310 27.98 -25.66 -2.64
C VAL A 310 28.33 -24.28 -3.19
N LYS A 311 28.73 -23.37 -2.30
CA LYS A 311 29.18 -22.03 -2.67
C LYS A 311 30.69 -21.99 -2.67
N ASP A 312 31.28 -21.60 -3.80
CA ASP A 312 32.72 -21.30 -3.93
C ASP A 312 32.89 -19.90 -4.51
N GLY A 313 33.47 -19.00 -3.70
CA GLY A 313 33.58 -17.57 -4.02
C GLY A 313 32.20 -16.93 -4.28
N ASP A 314 32.00 -16.42 -5.49
CA ASP A 314 30.72 -15.80 -5.92
C ASP A 314 29.84 -16.74 -6.74
N LYS A 315 30.25 -18.01 -6.93
CA LYS A 315 29.57 -19.01 -7.74
C LYS A 315 28.93 -20.08 -6.88
N TYR A 316 27.89 -20.71 -7.44
CA TYR A 316 27.19 -21.84 -6.85
C TYR A 316 27.33 -23.06 -7.74
N PHE A 317 27.60 -24.21 -7.12
CA PHE A 317 27.81 -25.48 -7.81
C PHE A 317 26.90 -26.55 -7.25
N ILE A 318 26.52 -27.49 -8.11
CA ILE A 318 25.93 -28.80 -7.76
C ILE A 318 26.82 -29.90 -8.29
N PHE A 319 26.83 -31.05 -7.62
CA PHE A 319 27.56 -32.22 -8.06
C PHE A 319 26.61 -33.21 -8.68
N ILE A 320 26.85 -33.58 -9.94
CA ILE A 320 26.06 -34.55 -10.67
C ILE A 320 26.87 -35.86 -10.74
N GLN A 321 26.25 -36.97 -10.30
CA GLN A 321 26.87 -38.28 -10.41
C GLN A 321 26.86 -38.73 -11.86
N GLU A 322 28.00 -39.13 -12.41
CA GLU A 322 28.10 -39.72 -13.76
C GLU A 322 27.77 -41.21 -13.71
N GLU A 323 26.87 -41.67 -14.53
CA GLU A 323 26.66 -43.09 -14.76
C GLU A 323 27.74 -43.61 -15.73
N HIS A 324 28.64 -44.46 -15.24
CA HIS A 324 29.56 -45.18 -16.17
C HIS A 324 28.76 -46.10 -17.08
N HIS A 325 28.61 -45.70 -18.33
CA HIS A 325 28.27 -46.62 -19.38
C HIS A 325 29.52 -47.44 -19.71
N GLU A 326 29.57 -48.67 -19.25
CA GLU A 326 30.56 -49.66 -19.75
C GLU A 326 30.40 -49.75 -21.29
N GLU A 327 31.35 -49.22 -22.05
CA GLU A 327 31.47 -49.57 -23.47
C GLU A 327 31.84 -51.07 -23.58
N PRO A 328 31.12 -51.85 -24.37
CA PRO A 328 31.45 -53.29 -24.54
C PRO A 328 32.83 -53.40 -25.19
N LYS A 329 33.82 -53.89 -24.46
CA LYS A 329 35.14 -54.26 -24.98
C LYS A 329 34.95 -55.25 -26.11
N LYS A 330 35.31 -54.84 -27.36
CA LYS A 330 35.42 -55.71 -28.52
C LYS A 330 36.45 -56.79 -28.22
N ALA A 331 36.03 -58.03 -28.20
CA ALA A 331 36.87 -59.20 -28.18
C ALA A 331 37.73 -59.25 -29.42
N GLU A 332 39.01 -58.97 -29.34
CA GLU A 332 40.00 -59.38 -30.34
C GLU A 332 40.65 -60.69 -29.90
N GLU A 333 40.29 -61.77 -30.58
CA GLU A 333 40.91 -63.04 -30.51
C GLU A 333 42.35 -62.96 -31.07
N LYS A 334 43.39 -63.21 -30.19
CA LYS A 334 44.71 -63.71 -30.70
C LYS A 334 45.38 -64.68 -29.72
N VAL A 335 45.79 -65.71 -30.33
CA VAL A 335 46.36 -66.95 -29.89
C VAL A 335 47.81 -66.83 -29.39
N LYS A 336 48.12 -67.57 -28.27
CA LYS A 336 49.36 -68.23 -27.84
C LYS A 336 50.69 -67.41 -27.79
N ASP A 337 51.33 -67.28 -26.66
CA ASP A 337 52.35 -68.22 -26.20
C ASP A 337 52.87 -67.86 -24.80
N GLY A 338 53.26 -68.83 -24.06
CA GLY A 338 53.46 -68.74 -22.59
C GLY A 338 54.64 -67.93 -22.15
N GLU A 339 54.45 -67.32 -20.96
CA GLU A 339 55.43 -67.27 -19.86
C GLU A 339 54.78 -66.67 -18.60
N LYS A 340 55.06 -67.33 -17.48
CA LYS A 340 54.66 -66.93 -16.17
C LYS A 340 55.25 -65.57 -15.80
N LYS A 341 54.38 -64.61 -15.45
CA LYS A 341 54.71 -63.50 -14.56
C LYS A 341 53.58 -63.30 -13.60
N GLU A 342 54.00 -62.99 -12.37
CA GLU A 342 53.24 -62.77 -11.17
C GLU A 342 52.04 -61.85 -11.37
N ALA A 343 50.91 -62.24 -10.76
CA ALA A 343 49.70 -61.45 -10.73
C ALA A 343 49.89 -60.25 -9.79
N ASP A 344 50.06 -59.09 -10.34
CA ASP A 344 49.69 -57.88 -9.63
C ASP A 344 48.14 -57.84 -9.66
N GLU A 345 47.53 -58.01 -8.50
CA GLU A 345 46.11 -57.72 -8.27
C GLU A 345 45.92 -56.19 -8.47
N GLU A 346 45.52 -55.79 -9.66
CA GLU A 346 44.92 -54.49 -9.87
C GLU A 346 43.59 -54.51 -9.08
N GLU A 347 43.61 -53.90 -7.85
CA GLU A 347 42.39 -53.53 -7.17
C GLU A 347 41.64 -52.56 -8.08
N GLU A 348 40.58 -53.05 -8.77
CA GLU A 348 39.58 -52.19 -9.39
C GLU A 348 38.98 -51.31 -8.28
N HIS A 349 39.48 -50.08 -8.12
CA HIS A 349 38.89 -49.09 -7.27
C HIS A 349 37.56 -48.69 -7.90
N ASP A 350 36.46 -49.19 -7.31
CA ASP A 350 35.07 -48.86 -7.66
C ASP A 350 34.88 -47.38 -7.20
N GLU A 351 35.26 -46.43 -8.07
CA GLU A 351 35.19 -45.00 -7.79
C GLU A 351 33.88 -44.43 -8.35
N VAL A 352 33.24 -43.58 -7.55
CA VAL A 352 32.05 -42.83 -7.94
C VAL A 352 32.50 -41.44 -8.37
N HIS A 353 32.26 -41.10 -9.63
CA HIS A 353 32.64 -39.84 -10.24
C HIS A 353 31.49 -38.83 -10.15
N PHE A 354 31.85 -37.59 -9.78
CA PHE A 354 30.93 -36.46 -9.71
C PHE A 354 31.49 -35.31 -10.54
N GLN A 355 30.60 -34.72 -11.39
CA GLN A 355 30.92 -33.50 -12.12
C GLN A 355 30.33 -32.27 -11.39
N ALA A 356 31.17 -31.29 -11.14
CA ALA A 356 30.73 -30.00 -10.58
C ALA A 356 30.15 -29.12 -11.72
N VAL A 357 28.88 -28.78 -11.60
CA VAL A 357 28.17 -27.93 -12.57
C VAL A 357 27.80 -26.61 -11.93
N GLU A 358 28.20 -25.50 -12.57
CA GLU A 358 27.83 -24.15 -12.08
C GLU A 358 26.33 -23.91 -12.30
N VAL A 359 25.64 -23.42 -11.28
CA VAL A 359 24.21 -23.14 -11.32
C VAL A 359 23.90 -21.72 -10.85
N ILE A 360 22.87 -21.13 -11.45
CA ILE A 360 22.34 -19.86 -11.00
C ILE A 360 21.17 -20.14 -10.05
N THR A 361 21.34 -19.77 -8.80
CA THR A 361 20.30 -19.95 -7.79
C THR A 361 19.28 -18.82 -7.81
N GLY A 362 18.00 -19.17 -7.68
CA GLY A 362 16.89 -18.25 -7.54
C GLY A 362 16.56 -17.94 -6.07
N THR A 363 15.27 -17.83 -5.75
CA THR A 363 14.76 -17.60 -4.40
C THR A 363 14.82 -18.86 -3.55
N THR A 364 15.15 -18.71 -2.27
CA THR A 364 15.15 -19.83 -1.29
C THR A 364 13.84 -19.79 -0.51
N ASP A 365 13.20 -20.95 -0.32
CA ASP A 365 12.08 -21.12 0.62
C ASP A 365 12.63 -21.18 2.05
N LEU A 366 11.92 -20.55 3.02
CA LEU A 366 12.37 -20.44 4.41
C LEU A 366 11.85 -21.60 5.25
#